data_b315c8b4ce8d2542b0ed042574c9dbb1
#
_entry.id   b315c8b4ce8d2542b0ed042574c9dbb1
#
_cell.length_a   1.000
_cell.length_b   1.000
_cell.length_c   1.000
_cell.angle_alpha   90.00
_cell.angle_beta   90.00
_cell.angle_gamma   90.00
#
_symmetry.space_group_name_H-M   'P 1'
#
loop_
_entity.id
_entity.type
_entity.pdbx_description
1 polymer ?
#
loop_
_entity_poly.entity_id
_entity_poly.type
_entity_poly.pdbx_seq_one_letter_code
_entity_poly.pdbx_strand_id
1 'polypeptide(L)'
;QVPPMKTLNDRMGMKIVDSRLTIKNYSSLDKYNGTPLLGAYTIDAEGVVPPKEVTLVENGIFKAMLNGNIPAVKAPESTGSLRFSLSSRNGAFNLAPGTIHIKADKGTKPEKMKSALIKAAKEEGLKYAYIVRSLAGKASRIYRVDLKDGSETQVRFGDVTGFTLPNLKRMLGISSKENVSNFIFNGEVLSSMIYPSSILVENIEINKSDVKKDKEQVLTFPLQK
;
A
#
# COMPACT_ATOMS: atom_id res chain seq x y z
N GLN A 1 8.65 -23.18 23.47
CA GLN A 1 9.41 -22.62 22.34
C GLN A 1 8.43 -21.94 21.42
N VAL A 2 8.57 -20.62 21.23
CA VAL A 2 7.81 -19.87 20.23
C VAL A 2 8.29 -20.37 18.85
N PRO A 3 7.40 -20.85 17.96
CA PRO A 3 7.81 -21.28 16.64
C PRO A 3 8.49 -20.11 15.92
N PRO A 4 9.57 -20.35 15.16
CA PRO A 4 10.26 -19.29 14.45
C PRO A 4 9.29 -18.59 13.51
N MET A 5 9.27 -17.26 13.58
CA MET A 5 8.41 -16.44 12.74
C MET A 5 8.78 -16.72 11.27
N LYS A 6 7.84 -17.26 10.47
CA LYS A 6 8.08 -17.54 9.06
C LYS A 6 8.50 -16.25 8.36
N THR A 7 9.68 -16.24 7.81
CA THR A 7 10.20 -15.11 7.03
C THR A 7 9.47 -15.00 5.70
N LEU A 8 9.61 -13.87 5.01
CA LEU A 8 9.04 -13.70 3.67
C LEU A 8 9.58 -14.77 2.70
N ASN A 9 10.85 -15.17 2.88
CA ASN A 9 11.48 -16.27 2.13
C ASN A 9 10.69 -17.58 2.19
N ASP A 10 10.12 -17.91 3.35
CA ASP A 10 9.38 -19.15 3.56
C ASP A 10 8.02 -19.14 2.83
N ARG A 11 7.61 -17.99 2.35
CA ARG A 11 6.34 -17.80 1.62
C ARG A 11 6.49 -17.84 0.10
N MET A 12 7.70 -18.01 -0.42
CA MET A 12 7.92 -18.12 -1.86
C MET A 12 7.14 -19.31 -2.44
N GLY A 13 6.43 -19.09 -3.54
CA GLY A 13 5.49 -20.04 -4.14
C GLY A 13 4.11 -20.08 -3.46
N MET A 14 3.90 -19.35 -2.36
CA MET A 14 2.60 -19.29 -1.69
C MET A 14 1.78 -18.09 -2.15
N LYS A 15 0.45 -18.21 -2.04
CA LYS A 15 -0.46 -17.09 -2.24
C LYS A 15 -0.30 -16.08 -1.09
N ILE A 16 0.07 -14.85 -1.40
CA ILE A 16 0.26 -13.76 -0.41
C ILE A 16 -0.73 -12.62 -0.56
N VAL A 17 -1.31 -12.45 -1.76
CA VAL A 17 -2.35 -11.45 -2.05
C VAL A 17 -3.46 -12.07 -2.90
N ASP A 18 -4.48 -11.28 -3.25
CA ASP A 18 -5.58 -11.71 -4.12
C ASP A 18 -5.06 -12.20 -5.49
N SER A 19 -5.64 -13.26 -6.01
CA SER A 19 -5.21 -13.88 -7.28
C SER A 19 -5.42 -12.99 -8.51
N ARG A 20 -6.18 -11.93 -8.39
CA ARG A 20 -6.35 -10.90 -9.43
C ARG A 20 -5.20 -9.91 -9.49
N LEU A 21 -4.24 -9.96 -8.53
CA LEU A 21 -3.11 -9.04 -8.46
C LEU A 21 -1.84 -9.66 -9.00
N THR A 22 -1.17 -8.92 -9.86
CA THR A 22 0.22 -9.14 -10.29
C THR A 22 1.04 -7.93 -9.85
N ILE A 23 2.20 -8.17 -9.22
CA ILE A 23 3.09 -7.13 -8.72
C ILE A 23 4.44 -7.28 -9.39
N LYS A 24 4.89 -6.21 -10.05
CA LYS A 24 6.19 -6.14 -10.70
C LYS A 24 7.01 -4.98 -10.17
N ASN A 25 8.32 -5.14 -10.17
CA ASN A 25 9.25 -4.04 -10.00
C ASN A 25 9.86 -3.68 -11.36
N TYR A 26 9.83 -2.42 -11.70
CA TYR A 26 10.49 -1.87 -12.89
C TYR A 26 11.69 -1.02 -12.44
N SER A 27 12.85 -1.29 -13.02
CA SER A 27 14.07 -0.53 -12.75
C SER A 27 14.15 0.77 -13.56
N SER A 28 13.80 0.72 -14.84
CA SER A 28 14.04 1.80 -15.79
C SER A 28 12.76 2.51 -16.27
N LEU A 29 11.61 2.26 -15.64
CA LEU A 29 10.37 2.96 -15.97
C LEU A 29 10.41 4.36 -15.37
N ASP A 30 10.55 5.38 -16.21
CA ASP A 30 10.70 6.79 -15.82
C ASP A 30 9.41 7.60 -15.90
N LYS A 31 8.37 7.05 -16.55
CA LYS A 31 7.08 7.73 -16.74
C LYS A 31 5.92 6.75 -16.84
N TYR A 32 4.78 7.10 -16.26
CA TYR A 32 3.53 6.35 -16.38
C TYR A 32 2.32 7.27 -16.56
N ASN A 33 1.55 7.07 -17.63
CA ASN A 33 0.39 7.93 -17.98
C ASN A 33 0.67 9.42 -17.86
N GLY A 34 1.84 9.87 -18.32
CA GLY A 34 2.26 11.27 -18.29
C GLY A 34 2.91 11.72 -16.97
N THR A 35 2.84 10.93 -15.90
CA THR A 35 3.44 11.24 -14.60
C THR A 35 4.89 10.75 -14.55
N PRO A 36 5.88 11.62 -14.26
CA PRO A 36 7.26 11.19 -14.01
C PRO A 36 7.37 10.28 -12.80
N LEU A 37 8.24 9.27 -12.88
CA LEU A 37 8.52 8.30 -11.83
C LEU A 37 9.94 8.50 -11.30
N LEU A 38 10.08 8.73 -9.99
CA LEU A 38 11.36 9.00 -9.36
C LEU A 38 12.14 7.72 -9.01
N GLY A 39 11.52 6.56 -9.14
CA GLY A 39 12.13 5.26 -8.84
C GLY A 39 13.07 4.74 -9.94
N ALA A 40 13.07 5.34 -11.15
CA ALA A 40 13.84 4.85 -12.27
C ALA A 40 15.36 4.93 -12.03
N TYR A 41 16.08 3.87 -12.42
CA TYR A 41 17.53 3.79 -12.41
C TYR A 41 18.03 2.79 -13.44
N THR A 42 19.26 2.93 -13.89
CA THR A 42 19.87 2.09 -14.94
C THR A 42 20.98 1.18 -14.43
N ILE A 43 21.55 1.52 -13.28
CA ILE A 43 22.60 0.76 -12.61
C ILE A 43 22.38 0.87 -11.10
N ASP A 44 22.61 -0.20 -10.37
CA ASP A 44 22.49 -0.20 -8.93
C ASP A 44 23.79 0.25 -8.23
N ALA A 45 23.82 0.27 -6.90
CA ALA A 45 24.97 0.75 -6.13
C ALA A 45 26.19 -0.20 -6.17
N GLU A 46 26.01 -1.43 -6.64
CA GLU A 46 27.08 -2.41 -6.83
C GLU A 46 27.59 -2.45 -8.30
N GLY A 47 27.06 -1.57 -9.17
CA GLY A 47 27.40 -1.56 -10.59
C GLY A 47 26.65 -2.59 -11.43
N VAL A 48 25.60 -3.22 -10.88
CA VAL A 48 24.78 -4.19 -11.59
C VAL A 48 23.73 -3.47 -12.43
N VAL A 49 23.64 -3.83 -13.70
CA VAL A 49 22.53 -3.41 -14.58
C VAL A 49 21.30 -4.25 -14.24
N PRO A 50 20.24 -3.69 -13.66
CA PRO A 50 19.07 -4.47 -13.26
C PRO A 50 18.27 -4.94 -14.48
N PRO A 51 17.53 -6.06 -14.38
CA PRO A 51 16.53 -6.39 -15.38
C PRO A 51 15.48 -5.29 -15.46
N LYS A 52 14.94 -5.04 -16.66
CA LYS A 52 13.92 -4.00 -16.86
C LYS A 52 12.69 -4.21 -15.98
N GLU A 53 12.33 -5.47 -15.76
CA GLU A 53 11.24 -5.86 -14.84
C GLU A 53 11.59 -7.12 -14.06
N VAL A 54 11.08 -7.19 -12.83
CA VAL A 54 11.09 -8.39 -11.97
C VAL A 54 9.67 -8.64 -11.51
N THR A 55 9.12 -9.81 -11.83
CA THR A 55 7.80 -10.22 -11.34
C THR A 55 7.92 -10.73 -9.91
N LEU A 56 7.49 -9.92 -8.95
CA LEU A 56 7.52 -10.25 -7.51
C LEU A 56 6.35 -11.16 -7.11
N VAL A 57 5.17 -10.86 -7.65
CA VAL A 57 3.94 -11.64 -7.42
C VAL A 57 3.22 -11.80 -8.76
N GLU A 58 2.80 -13.02 -9.04
CA GLU A 58 2.02 -13.36 -10.23
C GLU A 58 0.74 -14.05 -9.80
N ASN A 59 -0.42 -13.51 -10.19
CA ASN A 59 -1.72 -14.07 -9.84
C ASN A 59 -1.86 -14.35 -8.33
N GLY A 60 -1.36 -13.43 -7.50
CA GLY A 60 -1.37 -13.52 -6.04
C GLY A 60 -0.29 -14.41 -5.43
N ILE A 61 0.50 -15.12 -6.25
CA ILE A 61 1.55 -16.04 -5.81
C ILE A 61 2.90 -15.33 -5.78
N PHE A 62 3.60 -15.42 -4.66
CA PHE A 62 4.92 -14.84 -4.47
C PHE A 62 5.98 -15.60 -5.29
N LYS A 63 6.64 -14.91 -6.23
CA LYS A 63 7.56 -15.51 -7.22
C LYS A 63 9.02 -15.15 -6.97
N ALA A 64 9.30 -13.90 -6.63
CA ALA A 64 10.65 -13.41 -6.50
C ALA A 64 10.76 -12.31 -5.44
N MET A 65 11.97 -12.08 -4.96
CA MET A 65 12.34 -10.96 -4.09
C MET A 65 13.35 -10.08 -4.81
N LEU A 66 13.37 -8.82 -4.41
CA LEU A 66 14.47 -7.94 -4.76
C LEU A 66 15.70 -8.34 -3.94
N ASN A 67 16.87 -8.33 -4.57
CA ASN A 67 18.15 -8.59 -3.92
C ASN A 67 19.29 -7.79 -4.59
N GLY A 68 20.41 -7.70 -3.90
CA GLY A 68 21.68 -7.21 -4.44
C GLY A 68 22.50 -8.36 -5.05
N ASN A 69 23.81 -8.20 -5.08
CA ASN A 69 24.73 -9.15 -5.71
C ASN A 69 25.07 -10.37 -4.83
N ILE A 70 24.61 -10.38 -3.58
CA ILE A 70 24.82 -11.52 -2.67
C ILE A 70 23.73 -12.57 -2.94
N PRO A 71 24.09 -13.78 -3.46
CA PRO A 71 23.12 -14.82 -3.75
C PRO A 71 22.43 -15.30 -2.47
N ALA A 72 21.13 -15.52 -2.54
CA ALA A 72 20.37 -16.22 -1.52
C ALA A 72 19.82 -17.53 -2.08
N VAL A 73 19.61 -18.53 -1.23
CA VAL A 73 19.16 -19.88 -1.66
C VAL A 73 17.92 -19.86 -2.55
N LYS A 74 17.00 -18.95 -2.29
CA LYS A 74 15.75 -18.79 -3.08
C LYS A 74 15.76 -17.58 -4.03
N ALA A 75 16.88 -16.87 -4.13
CA ALA A 75 17.10 -15.75 -5.04
C ALA A 75 18.57 -15.76 -5.47
N PRO A 76 18.98 -16.75 -6.32
CA PRO A 76 20.38 -16.94 -6.69
C PRO A 76 20.91 -15.85 -7.64
N GLU A 77 20.01 -15.20 -8.39
CA GLU A 77 20.38 -14.15 -9.34
C GLU A 77 20.14 -12.77 -8.76
N SER A 78 21.08 -11.85 -9.00
CA SER A 78 20.91 -10.46 -8.61
C SER A 78 19.76 -9.81 -9.38
N THR A 79 18.93 -9.05 -8.67
CA THR A 79 17.91 -8.19 -9.29
C THR A 79 18.41 -6.75 -9.44
N GLY A 80 19.69 -6.46 -9.10
CA GLY A 80 20.29 -5.14 -9.19
C GLY A 80 19.47 -4.12 -8.40
N SER A 81 19.08 -4.44 -7.17
CA SER A 81 18.17 -3.61 -6.38
C SER A 81 18.82 -2.96 -5.18
N LEU A 82 20.14 -2.99 -5.08
CA LEU A 82 20.87 -2.27 -4.04
C LEU A 82 21.05 -0.80 -4.46
N ARG A 83 20.45 0.12 -3.71
CA ARG A 83 20.35 1.54 -4.08
C ARG A 83 21.10 2.43 -3.09
N PHE A 84 21.68 3.51 -3.58
CA PHE A 84 22.30 4.52 -2.73
C PHE A 84 21.26 5.21 -1.84
N SER A 85 21.60 5.39 -0.56
CA SER A 85 20.84 6.17 0.40
C SER A 85 21.03 7.67 0.16
N LEU A 86 19.94 8.44 0.15
CA LEU A 86 19.99 9.90 0.06
C LEU A 86 20.51 10.56 1.34
N SER A 87 20.37 9.88 2.48
CA SER A 87 20.68 10.44 3.80
C SER A 87 22.09 10.09 4.30
N SER A 88 22.76 9.15 3.65
CA SER A 88 24.05 8.67 4.13
C SER A 88 25.22 9.48 3.58
N ARG A 89 25.92 10.17 4.48
CA ARG A 89 27.21 10.80 4.16
C ARG A 89 28.34 9.80 3.86
N ASN A 90 28.15 8.54 4.23
CA ASN A 90 29.17 7.47 4.16
C ASN A 90 28.87 6.45 3.05
N GLY A 91 28.00 6.74 2.10
CA GLY A 91 27.70 5.83 0.99
C GLY A 91 26.99 4.55 1.41
N ALA A 92 26.07 4.61 2.39
CA ALA A 92 25.28 3.44 2.76
C ALA A 92 24.33 3.05 1.62
N PHE A 93 24.09 1.75 1.52
CA PHE A 93 23.23 1.16 0.50
C PHE A 93 21.99 0.56 1.16
N ASN A 94 20.87 0.62 0.45
CA ASN A 94 19.63 -0.02 0.87
C ASN A 94 19.06 -0.86 -0.25
N LEU A 95 18.56 -2.02 0.12
CA LEU A 95 17.74 -2.82 -0.78
C LEU A 95 16.40 -2.11 -0.96
N ALA A 96 16.15 -1.59 -2.17
CA ALA A 96 14.98 -0.79 -2.43
C ALA A 96 14.42 -1.00 -3.85
N PRO A 97 13.10 -0.90 -4.03
CA PRO A 97 12.49 -0.99 -5.35
C PRO A 97 12.79 0.25 -6.21
N GLY A 98 12.69 0.07 -7.51
CA GLY A 98 12.51 1.15 -8.45
C GLY A 98 11.06 1.63 -8.47
N THR A 99 10.28 1.13 -9.42
CA THR A 99 8.84 1.37 -9.50
C THR A 99 8.08 0.07 -9.25
N ILE A 100 7.34 0.01 -8.17
CA ILE A 100 6.42 -1.10 -7.89
C ILE A 100 5.11 -0.85 -8.65
N HIS A 101 4.71 -1.77 -9.50
CA HIS A 101 3.41 -1.76 -10.18
C HIS A 101 2.53 -2.88 -9.65
N ILE A 102 1.47 -2.51 -8.95
CA ILE A 102 0.43 -3.41 -8.44
C ILE A 102 -0.73 -3.34 -9.43
N LYS A 103 -0.83 -4.32 -10.31
CA LYS A 103 -1.83 -4.39 -11.37
C LYS A 103 -2.96 -5.35 -11.03
N ALA A 104 -4.19 -4.92 -11.26
CA ALA A 104 -5.37 -5.78 -11.17
C ALA A 104 -5.78 -6.27 -12.57
N ASP A 105 -5.72 -7.58 -12.82
CA ASP A 105 -6.05 -8.16 -14.12
C ASP A 105 -7.55 -8.08 -14.45
N LYS A 106 -8.41 -8.09 -13.44
CA LYS A 106 -9.87 -7.95 -13.58
C LYS A 106 -10.38 -6.93 -12.55
N GLY A 107 -10.09 -5.66 -12.79
CA GLY A 107 -10.49 -4.57 -11.90
C GLY A 107 -11.95 -4.16 -12.09
N THR A 108 -12.58 -3.72 -11.00
CA THR A 108 -13.90 -3.09 -10.99
C THR A 108 -13.78 -1.63 -11.41
N LYS A 109 -14.68 -1.15 -12.24
CA LYS A 109 -14.72 0.28 -12.61
C LYS A 109 -14.89 1.15 -11.36
N PRO A 110 -14.16 2.28 -11.23
CA PRO A 110 -14.19 3.13 -10.03
C PRO A 110 -15.61 3.54 -9.59
N GLU A 111 -16.46 3.88 -10.56
CA GLU A 111 -17.85 4.30 -10.31
C GLU A 111 -18.73 3.17 -9.73
N LYS A 112 -18.32 1.93 -9.91
CA LYS A 112 -19.02 0.74 -9.37
C LYS A 112 -18.49 0.31 -7.99
N MET A 113 -17.37 0.85 -7.52
CA MET A 113 -16.78 0.43 -6.24
C MET A 113 -17.69 0.74 -5.05
N LYS A 114 -18.32 1.92 -5.03
CA LYS A 114 -19.24 2.30 -3.95
C LYS A 114 -20.52 1.46 -3.94
N SER A 115 -21.09 1.16 -5.10
CA SER A 115 -22.27 0.28 -5.19
C SER A 115 -21.92 -1.15 -4.78
N ALA A 116 -20.72 -1.64 -5.10
CA ALA A 116 -20.23 -2.93 -4.64
C ALA A 116 -20.06 -2.97 -3.11
N LEU A 117 -19.55 -1.90 -2.49
CA LEU A 117 -19.45 -1.75 -1.04
C LEU A 117 -20.83 -1.83 -0.37
N ILE A 118 -21.80 -1.05 -0.88
CA ILE A 118 -23.17 -1.02 -0.33
C ILE A 118 -23.84 -2.39 -0.47
N LYS A 119 -23.66 -3.06 -1.62
CA LYS A 119 -24.19 -4.40 -1.86
C LYS A 119 -23.62 -5.40 -0.85
N ALA A 120 -22.29 -5.47 -0.74
CA ALA A 120 -21.62 -6.39 0.20
C ALA A 120 -22.07 -6.14 1.66
N ALA A 121 -22.15 -4.88 2.08
CA ALA A 121 -22.59 -4.54 3.43
C ALA A 121 -24.06 -4.94 3.71
N LYS A 122 -24.94 -4.85 2.69
CA LYS A 122 -26.35 -5.32 2.81
C LYS A 122 -26.42 -6.84 2.90
N GLU A 123 -25.62 -7.57 2.14
CA GLU A 123 -25.54 -9.03 2.17
C GLU A 123 -25.07 -9.54 3.54
N GLU A 124 -24.16 -8.81 4.20
CA GLU A 124 -23.70 -9.07 5.57
C GLU A 124 -24.68 -8.57 6.67
N GLY A 125 -25.81 -7.96 6.32
CA GLY A 125 -26.78 -7.44 7.27
C GLY A 125 -26.31 -6.23 8.08
N LEU A 126 -25.30 -5.51 7.59
CA LEU A 126 -24.77 -4.34 8.26
C LEU A 126 -25.73 -3.15 8.14
N LYS A 127 -25.62 -2.21 9.08
CA LYS A 127 -26.40 -0.93 9.04
C LYS A 127 -25.70 0.16 8.24
N TYR A 128 -24.37 0.12 8.15
CA TYR A 128 -23.55 1.08 7.41
C TYR A 128 -22.33 0.39 6.83
N ALA A 129 -21.68 1.04 5.87
CA ALA A 129 -20.34 0.70 5.40
C ALA A 129 -19.38 1.86 5.65
N TYR A 130 -18.08 1.65 5.43
CA TYR A 130 -17.08 2.68 5.61
C TYR A 130 -16.20 2.84 4.37
N ILE A 131 -15.85 4.10 4.07
CA ILE A 131 -14.83 4.45 3.09
C ILE A 131 -13.68 5.13 3.82
N VAL A 132 -12.50 4.57 3.68
CA VAL A 132 -11.25 5.14 4.22
C VAL A 132 -10.50 5.80 3.06
N ARG A 133 -10.40 7.15 3.07
CA ARG A 133 -9.71 7.90 2.02
C ARG A 133 -8.25 8.23 2.38
N SER A 134 -7.91 8.20 3.64
CA SER A 134 -6.56 8.42 4.12
C SER A 134 -6.37 7.77 5.47
N LEU A 135 -5.24 7.09 5.64
CA LEU A 135 -4.78 6.55 6.92
C LEU A 135 -3.56 7.39 7.35
N ALA A 136 -3.76 8.32 8.26
CA ALA A 136 -2.73 9.22 8.77
C ALA A 136 -2.84 9.36 10.29
N GLY A 137 -2.97 8.25 11.01
CA GLY A 137 -3.21 8.23 12.45
C GLY A 137 -4.42 9.10 12.82
N LYS A 138 -4.23 10.09 13.70
CA LYS A 138 -5.31 11.00 14.15
C LYS A 138 -5.93 11.85 13.02
N ALA A 139 -5.27 11.98 11.89
CA ALA A 139 -5.75 12.71 10.71
C ALA A 139 -6.39 11.80 9.66
N SER A 140 -6.71 10.55 10.01
CA SER A 140 -7.38 9.61 9.11
C SER A 140 -8.73 10.15 8.64
N ARG A 141 -9.01 10.05 7.35
CA ARG A 141 -10.29 10.47 6.75
C ARG A 141 -11.16 9.27 6.48
N ILE A 142 -12.09 9.02 7.38
CA ILE A 142 -13.01 7.89 7.37
C ILE A 142 -14.42 8.44 7.19
N TYR A 143 -15.19 7.82 6.29
CA TYR A 143 -16.58 8.18 6.01
C TYR A 143 -17.47 6.99 6.25
N ARG A 144 -18.54 7.19 7.02
CA ARG A 144 -19.63 6.25 7.16
C ARG A 144 -20.57 6.43 5.99
N VAL A 145 -20.95 5.35 5.33
CA VAL A 145 -21.86 5.31 4.19
C VAL A 145 -23.20 4.77 4.66
N ASP A 146 -24.28 5.50 4.47
CA ASP A 146 -25.64 4.99 4.68
C ASP A 146 -26.00 4.03 3.54
N LEU A 147 -26.54 2.86 3.88
CA LEU A 147 -26.86 1.83 2.89
C LEU A 147 -28.18 2.07 2.14
N LYS A 148 -29.02 3.03 2.59
CA LYS A 148 -30.30 3.35 1.94
C LYS A 148 -30.08 4.27 0.74
N ASP A 149 -29.39 5.37 0.96
CA ASP A 149 -29.20 6.45 -0.03
C ASP A 149 -27.75 6.62 -0.49
N GLY A 150 -26.81 5.93 0.16
CA GLY A 150 -25.39 6.03 -0.16
C GLY A 150 -24.75 7.34 0.33
N SER A 151 -25.41 8.15 1.17
CA SER A 151 -24.83 9.36 1.73
C SER A 151 -23.60 9.08 2.58
N GLU A 152 -22.63 10.01 2.57
CA GLU A 152 -21.36 9.88 3.27
C GLU A 152 -21.29 10.90 4.41
N THR A 153 -21.03 10.43 5.62
CA THR A 153 -20.81 11.27 6.79
C THR A 153 -19.41 11.04 7.32
N GLN A 154 -18.59 12.07 7.43
CA GLN A 154 -17.25 11.95 7.98
C GLN A 154 -17.29 11.52 9.46
N VAL A 155 -16.52 10.48 9.78
CA VAL A 155 -16.32 10.01 11.15
C VAL A 155 -15.12 10.76 11.74
N ARG A 156 -15.33 11.42 12.86
CA ARG A 156 -14.24 12.08 13.60
C ARG A 156 -13.62 11.08 14.57
N PHE A 157 -12.29 11.12 14.68
CA PHE A 157 -11.52 10.29 15.61
C PHE A 157 -11.78 8.78 15.44
N GLY A 158 -11.81 8.29 14.20
CA GLY A 158 -11.89 6.88 13.90
C GLY A 158 -10.50 6.30 13.63
N ASP A 159 -10.23 5.13 14.19
CA ASP A 159 -9.05 4.33 13.88
C ASP A 159 -9.47 3.06 13.14
N VAL A 160 -8.67 2.68 12.15
CA VAL A 160 -8.85 1.44 11.40
C VAL A 160 -8.02 0.35 12.06
N THR A 161 -8.68 -0.72 12.50
CA THR A 161 -8.03 -1.88 13.11
C THR A 161 -8.36 -3.15 12.34
N GLY A 162 -7.59 -4.21 12.57
CA GLY A 162 -7.84 -5.50 11.92
C GLY A 162 -7.38 -5.60 10.46
N PHE A 163 -6.72 -4.56 9.89
CA PHE A 163 -6.16 -4.66 8.55
C PHE A 163 -4.87 -5.49 8.56
N THR A 164 -4.96 -6.68 8.00
CA THR A 164 -3.88 -7.69 8.04
C THR A 164 -3.65 -8.30 6.66
N LEU A 165 -2.56 -9.05 6.48
CA LEU A 165 -2.29 -9.76 5.23
C LEU A 165 -3.43 -10.69 4.76
N PRO A 166 -4.16 -11.41 5.61
CA PRO A 166 -5.34 -12.16 5.21
C PRO A 166 -6.38 -11.36 4.43
N ASN A 167 -6.63 -10.10 4.81
CA ASN A 167 -7.57 -9.22 4.09
C ASN A 167 -7.12 -8.94 2.65
N LEU A 168 -5.81 -8.93 2.40
CA LEU A 168 -5.25 -8.74 1.07
C LEU A 168 -5.29 -10.01 0.20
N LYS A 169 -5.48 -11.19 0.80
CA LYS A 169 -5.57 -12.46 0.06
C LYS A 169 -6.93 -12.70 -0.58
N ARG A 170 -7.97 -12.03 -0.07
CA ARG A 170 -9.33 -12.14 -0.55
C ARG A 170 -10.01 -10.79 -0.47
N MET A 171 -10.02 -10.08 -1.58
CA MET A 171 -10.67 -8.78 -1.69
C MET A 171 -12.02 -8.93 -2.37
N LEU A 172 -13.03 -8.19 -1.93
CA LEU A 172 -14.34 -8.16 -2.58
C LEU A 172 -14.28 -7.37 -3.89
N GLY A 173 -13.47 -6.32 -3.95
CA GLY A 173 -13.28 -5.51 -5.15
C GLY A 173 -11.90 -4.87 -5.23
N ILE A 174 -11.40 -4.68 -6.44
CA ILE A 174 -10.16 -3.98 -6.73
C ILE A 174 -10.43 -3.04 -7.89
N SER A 175 -10.10 -1.76 -7.75
CA SER A 175 -10.33 -0.78 -8.82
C SER A 175 -9.48 -1.06 -10.05
N SER A 176 -10.08 -0.88 -11.24
CA SER A 176 -9.35 -0.91 -12.50
C SER A 176 -8.59 0.39 -12.81
N LYS A 177 -8.91 1.49 -12.10
CA LYS A 177 -8.17 2.74 -12.18
C LYS A 177 -6.94 2.65 -11.31
N GLU A 178 -5.82 3.11 -11.82
CA GLU A 178 -4.55 3.15 -11.11
C GLU A 178 -4.18 4.58 -10.71
N ASN A 179 -3.53 4.70 -9.58
CA ASN A 179 -2.89 5.91 -9.09
C ASN A 179 -1.37 5.73 -9.13
N VAL A 180 -0.67 6.87 -9.16
CA VAL A 180 0.79 6.93 -9.10
C VAL A 180 1.20 7.72 -7.86
N SER A 181 2.22 7.23 -7.15
CA SER A 181 2.87 7.95 -6.06
C SER A 181 4.37 7.82 -6.17
N ASN A 182 5.06 8.94 -5.98
CA ASN A 182 6.50 8.98 -5.75
C ASN A 182 6.76 9.16 -4.26
N PHE A 183 7.71 8.44 -3.70
CA PHE A 183 8.00 8.47 -2.27
C PHE A 183 9.48 8.15 -2.00
N ILE A 184 9.90 8.40 -0.77
CA ILE A 184 11.22 8.02 -0.30
C ILE A 184 11.06 6.74 0.51
N PHE A 185 11.53 5.63 -0.05
CA PHE A 185 11.47 4.32 0.60
C PHE A 185 12.39 4.30 1.82
N ASN A 186 11.86 3.89 2.97
CA ASN A 186 12.54 3.92 4.28
C ASN A 186 13.19 5.27 4.64
N GLY A 187 12.71 6.37 4.06
CA GLY A 187 13.30 7.69 4.29
C GLY A 187 14.63 7.93 3.53
N GLU A 188 15.04 7.03 2.64
CA GLU A 188 16.40 7.04 2.10
C GLU A 188 16.52 6.91 0.58
N VAL A 189 15.62 6.16 -0.08
CA VAL A 189 15.73 5.86 -1.51
C VAL A 189 14.51 6.33 -2.28
N LEU A 190 14.74 7.10 -3.35
CA LEU A 190 13.66 7.50 -4.27
C LEU A 190 13.05 6.27 -4.93
N SER A 191 11.75 6.12 -4.81
CA SER A 191 10.98 5.01 -5.34
C SER A 191 9.63 5.50 -5.86
N SER A 192 8.97 4.69 -6.66
CA SER A 192 7.63 4.99 -7.19
C SER A 192 6.72 3.80 -7.01
N MET A 193 5.41 4.06 -6.98
CA MET A 193 4.40 3.02 -6.94
C MET A 193 3.24 3.36 -7.86
N ILE A 194 2.81 2.38 -8.64
CA ILE A 194 1.58 2.38 -9.44
C ILE A 194 0.65 1.36 -8.78
N TYR A 195 -0.56 1.75 -8.42
CA TYR A 195 -1.43 0.89 -7.62
C TYR A 195 -2.92 1.16 -7.89
N PRO A 196 -3.82 0.18 -7.68
CA PRO A 196 -5.25 0.38 -7.80
C PRO A 196 -5.75 1.52 -6.93
N SER A 197 -6.57 2.41 -7.47
CA SER A 197 -7.05 3.62 -6.77
C SER A 197 -7.89 3.32 -5.53
N SER A 198 -8.48 2.12 -5.44
CA SER A 198 -9.21 1.65 -4.27
C SER A 198 -9.30 0.13 -4.25
N ILE A 199 -9.46 -0.41 -3.05
CA ILE A 199 -9.74 -1.82 -2.78
C ILE A 199 -10.97 -1.92 -1.87
N LEU A 200 -11.73 -2.98 -2.00
CA LEU A 200 -12.84 -3.34 -1.13
C LEU A 200 -12.47 -4.61 -0.36
N VAL A 201 -12.43 -4.50 0.94
CA VAL A 201 -12.04 -5.58 1.86
C VAL A 201 -13.11 -5.77 2.92
N GLU A 202 -13.19 -6.96 3.49
CA GLU A 202 -14.09 -7.33 4.57
C GLU A 202 -13.34 -7.45 5.90
N ASN A 203 -14.07 -7.55 7.00
CA ASN A 203 -13.53 -7.77 8.35
C ASN A 203 -12.55 -6.69 8.84
N ILE A 204 -12.84 -5.44 8.49
CA ILE A 204 -12.11 -4.28 8.99
C ILE A 204 -12.98 -3.57 10.03
N GLU A 205 -12.39 -3.32 11.18
CA GLU A 205 -13.05 -2.62 12.28
C GLU A 205 -12.69 -1.13 12.28
N ILE A 206 -13.70 -0.30 12.48
CA ILE A 206 -13.54 1.13 12.71
C ILE A 206 -13.87 1.41 14.16
N ASN A 207 -12.87 1.66 14.96
CA ASN A 207 -12.98 1.97 16.37
C ASN A 207 -12.91 3.47 16.61
N LYS A 208 -13.59 3.92 17.66
CA LYS A 208 -13.44 5.30 18.11
C LYS A 208 -12.05 5.46 18.75
N SER A 209 -11.29 6.40 18.25
CA SER A 209 -10.00 6.76 18.86
C SER A 209 -10.23 7.44 20.21
N ASP A 210 -9.50 7.02 21.23
CA ASP A 210 -9.48 7.66 22.58
C ASP A 210 -8.73 9.00 22.54
N VAL A 211 -9.27 9.96 21.80
CA VAL A 211 -8.79 11.33 21.90
C VAL A 211 -9.37 11.91 23.18
N LYS A 212 -8.54 12.08 24.22
CA LYS A 212 -8.88 12.97 25.32
C LYS A 212 -9.24 14.31 24.68
N LYS A 213 -10.48 14.78 24.93
CA LYS A 213 -10.84 16.16 24.60
C LYS A 213 -9.91 17.03 25.44
N ASP A 214 -8.87 17.56 24.82
CA ASP A 214 -8.20 18.70 25.41
C ASP A 214 -9.29 19.78 25.60
N LYS A 215 -9.49 20.21 26.83
CA LYS A 215 -10.36 21.35 27.08
C LYS A 215 -9.84 22.48 26.20
N GLU A 216 -10.71 23.01 25.35
CA GLU A 216 -10.38 24.21 24.58
C GLU A 216 -9.78 25.23 25.57
N GLN A 217 -8.50 25.55 25.38
CA GLN A 217 -7.91 26.64 26.11
C GLN A 217 -8.61 27.91 25.62
N VAL A 218 -9.54 28.42 26.42
CA VAL A 218 -10.11 29.74 26.19
C VAL A 218 -8.98 30.72 26.48
N LEU A 219 -8.29 31.15 25.44
CA LEU A 219 -7.33 32.23 25.50
C LEU A 219 -8.16 33.50 25.71
N THR A 220 -8.28 33.96 26.95
CA THR A 220 -8.75 35.29 27.25
C THR A 220 -7.72 36.28 26.73
N PHE A 221 -8.14 37.13 25.79
CA PHE A 221 -7.31 38.24 25.31
C PHE A 221 -6.91 39.13 26.49
N PRO A 222 -5.60 39.39 26.73
CA PRO A 222 -5.15 40.18 27.88
C PRO A 222 -5.43 41.69 27.74
N LEU A 223 -6.20 42.13 26.77
CA LEU A 223 -6.47 43.53 26.48
C LEU A 223 -7.92 44.00 26.74
N GLN A 224 -8.74 43.18 27.41
CA GLN A 224 -10.00 43.71 27.97
C GLN A 224 -9.78 44.07 29.44
N LYS A 225 -9.33 45.32 29.67
CA LYS A 225 -9.55 46.09 30.90
C LYS A 225 -10.68 47.06 30.67
#